data_917f6bd1d9231d314c336247a58fa55f
#
_entry.id   917f6bd1d9231d314c336247a58fa55f
#
_cell.length_a   1.000
_cell.length_b   1.000
_cell.length_c   1.000
_cell.angle_alpha   90.00
_cell.angle_beta   90.00
_cell.angle_gamma   90.00
#
_symmetry.space_group_name_H-M   'P 1'
#
loop_
_entity.id
_entity.type
_entity.pdbx_description
1 polymer ?
#
loop_
_entity_poly.entity_id
_entity_poly.type
_entity_poly.pdbx_seq_one_letter_code
_entity_poly.pdbx_strand_id
1 'polypeptide(L)'
;AAEPHPVGTVEHALVQAYLVGRMAELGLEPTLQAGLLSPAAVERIERRGDRAEGLQAVNLIGVLPGRDPALPAGLMMAHYDSVPGSPGAADDASGVAAILEAVRAIRARGPAERTLVVLLTDAEELNLDGARAFFSEHPLRDRIGAVVNLEARGGGGRAMMFETGPGNAETIAEFARATRDASGGPSSDSLAVFVYRLMPNGTGFTIAAQRGLAGVNLAFIGRPAQYHSPSSTPDALDQGSLQHIGSLALETADHFLRAERLPEATANAVYGDLFGLTVVRYAPGVGWLLLAAAAGLTGFAAWGARHAAGLRWAEVGKGVASGVWLLSSGLVLAQAVRVLAGPVGRRVDSPETYYTLLRRLPWMEVGVGLAMLAAVLALLAGRARIGRMAIAGVLVVAGLLTGVLGGFDPVGLGALAAALGLTFWPRGEDEGRWGGWLGLIVLVLAGGAVAQGVAPEAAHLLIWPALAAALAAAATVLIGARLKAWAAWAPAVVATVLAGGWLLGYGHGVFLGVGMDVPGALGVIALLIVMLARPLAPEPSGARTLAVGAAACLMLACGLSLAGRAAEPAPPPAAIAVP
;
A
#
# COMPACT_ATOMS: atom_id res chain seq x y z
N ALA A 1 -23.64 7.78 -10.90
CA ALA A 1 -22.30 7.51 -11.47
C ALA A 1 -22.36 6.77 -12.83
N ALA A 2 -23.40 6.97 -13.63
CA ALA A 2 -23.43 6.48 -15.02
C ALA A 2 -22.64 7.41 -15.95
N GLU A 3 -22.69 8.69 -15.66
CA GLU A 3 -22.05 9.76 -16.43
C GLU A 3 -21.08 10.57 -15.55
N PRO A 4 -20.04 11.17 -16.14
CA PRO A 4 -19.19 12.13 -15.44
C PRO A 4 -20.02 13.31 -14.90
N HIS A 5 -19.78 13.71 -13.65
CA HIS A 5 -20.55 14.75 -12.98
C HIS A 5 -19.63 15.72 -12.20
N PRO A 6 -18.71 16.40 -12.91
CA PRO A 6 -17.88 17.44 -12.30
C PRO A 6 -18.72 18.61 -11.81
N VAL A 7 -18.20 19.33 -10.81
CA VAL A 7 -18.83 20.55 -10.28
C VAL A 7 -19.24 21.52 -11.41
N GLY A 8 -20.48 22.00 -11.35
CA GLY A 8 -21.03 22.96 -12.30
C GLY A 8 -21.71 22.35 -13.53
N THR A 9 -21.73 21.02 -13.69
CA THR A 9 -22.44 20.36 -14.78
C THR A 9 -23.91 20.05 -14.43
N VAL A 10 -24.73 19.80 -15.45
CA VAL A 10 -26.14 19.37 -15.27
C VAL A 10 -26.19 18.02 -14.57
N GLU A 11 -25.32 17.11 -14.94
CA GLU A 11 -25.19 15.77 -14.35
C GLU A 11 -24.87 15.85 -12.86
N HIS A 12 -24.01 16.80 -12.45
CA HIS A 12 -23.70 17.07 -11.05
C HIS A 12 -24.95 17.51 -10.27
N ALA A 13 -25.73 18.45 -10.82
CA ALA A 13 -26.99 18.88 -10.21
C ALA A 13 -28.02 17.74 -10.09
N LEU A 14 -28.09 16.84 -11.09
CA LEU A 14 -28.94 15.66 -11.04
C LEU A 14 -28.49 14.66 -9.97
N VAL A 15 -27.20 14.43 -9.83
CA VAL A 15 -26.64 13.58 -8.75
C VAL A 15 -26.95 14.19 -7.39
N GLN A 16 -26.75 15.50 -7.21
CA GLN A 16 -27.09 16.20 -5.97
C GLN A 16 -28.58 16.01 -5.61
N ALA A 17 -29.50 16.28 -6.56
CA ALA A 17 -30.94 16.11 -6.32
C ALA A 17 -31.32 14.64 -5.98
N TYR A 18 -30.71 13.67 -6.67
CA TYR A 18 -30.90 12.26 -6.37
C TYR A 18 -30.45 11.91 -4.95
N LEU A 19 -29.26 12.36 -4.53
CA LEU A 19 -28.73 12.09 -3.21
C LEU A 19 -29.56 12.73 -2.09
N VAL A 20 -30.03 13.96 -2.28
CA VAL A 20 -30.98 14.60 -1.35
C VAL A 20 -32.23 13.73 -1.17
N GLY A 21 -32.80 13.22 -2.25
CA GLY A 21 -33.94 12.30 -2.18
C GLY A 21 -33.63 11.01 -1.43
N ARG A 22 -32.48 10.38 -1.71
CA ARG A 22 -32.06 9.15 -1.03
C ARG A 22 -31.80 9.36 0.46
N MET A 23 -31.17 10.46 0.83
CA MET A 23 -30.95 10.82 2.24
C MET A 23 -32.28 11.05 2.98
N ALA A 24 -33.23 11.72 2.34
CA ALA A 24 -34.58 11.93 2.90
C ALA A 24 -35.33 10.59 3.10
N GLU A 25 -35.30 9.68 2.14
CA GLU A 25 -35.88 8.33 2.27
C GLU A 25 -35.28 7.53 3.44
N LEU A 26 -33.99 7.77 3.74
CA LEU A 26 -33.32 7.21 4.90
C LEU A 26 -33.66 7.94 6.21
N GLY A 27 -34.44 9.03 6.17
CA GLY A 27 -34.83 9.83 7.32
C GLY A 27 -33.70 10.69 7.87
N LEU A 28 -32.79 11.15 7.02
CA LEU A 28 -31.65 12.02 7.38
C LEU A 28 -32.04 13.48 7.20
N GLU A 29 -33.07 14.01 7.02
CA GLU A 29 -33.45 15.44 6.86
C GLU A 29 -32.29 16.28 6.24
N PRO A 30 -31.95 16.05 4.94
CA PRO A 30 -30.74 16.62 4.35
C PRO A 30 -30.77 18.15 4.29
N THR A 31 -29.68 18.77 4.68
CA THR A 31 -29.43 20.20 4.52
C THR A 31 -28.26 20.44 3.56
N LEU A 32 -28.28 21.61 2.90
CA LEU A 32 -27.25 22.01 1.96
C LEU A 32 -26.35 23.07 2.60
N GLN A 33 -25.04 22.90 2.44
CA GLN A 33 -24.07 23.94 2.78
C GLN A 33 -23.32 24.37 1.52
N ALA A 34 -23.50 25.60 1.09
CA ALA A 34 -22.69 26.19 0.02
C ALA A 34 -21.40 26.76 0.60
N GLY A 35 -20.28 26.49 -0.07
CA GLY A 35 -18.95 27.01 0.23
C GLY A 35 -18.31 27.63 -1.01
N LEU A 36 -17.44 28.61 -0.79
CA LEU A 36 -16.67 29.20 -1.89
C LEU A 36 -15.63 28.24 -2.42
N LEU A 37 -15.45 28.21 -3.74
CA LEU A 37 -14.33 27.52 -4.36
C LEU A 37 -13.02 28.24 -4.05
N SER A 38 -11.98 27.49 -3.74
CA SER A 38 -10.64 28.04 -3.53
C SER A 38 -10.04 28.56 -4.84
N PRO A 39 -9.05 29.47 -4.79
CA PRO A 39 -8.36 29.95 -6.00
C PRO A 39 -7.78 28.81 -6.84
N ALA A 40 -7.30 27.74 -6.19
CA ALA A 40 -6.78 26.56 -6.89
C ALA A 40 -7.88 25.78 -7.63
N ALA A 41 -9.08 25.69 -7.06
CA ALA A 41 -10.23 25.08 -7.72
C ALA A 41 -10.69 25.90 -8.93
N VAL A 42 -10.79 27.21 -8.76
CA VAL A 42 -11.12 28.16 -9.86
C VAL A 42 -10.11 27.99 -11.00
N GLU A 43 -8.82 28.04 -10.72
CA GLU A 43 -7.77 27.85 -11.73
C GLU A 43 -7.86 26.49 -12.44
N ARG A 44 -8.24 25.41 -11.74
CA ARG A 44 -8.44 24.09 -12.36
C ARG A 44 -9.62 24.09 -13.33
N ILE A 45 -10.74 24.74 -12.98
CA ILE A 45 -11.90 24.87 -13.84
C ILE A 45 -11.55 25.70 -15.09
N GLU A 46 -10.94 26.87 -14.92
CA GLU A 46 -10.59 27.78 -16.02
C GLU A 46 -9.55 27.17 -16.98
N ARG A 47 -8.60 26.41 -16.46
CA ARG A 47 -7.63 25.68 -17.31
C ARG A 47 -8.28 24.65 -18.24
N ARG A 48 -9.48 24.16 -17.91
CA ARG A 48 -10.27 23.24 -18.74
C ARG A 48 -11.10 23.97 -19.80
N GLY A 49 -11.13 25.31 -19.77
CA GLY A 49 -11.94 26.16 -20.64
C GLY A 49 -13.34 26.42 -20.10
N ASP A 50 -13.66 26.00 -18.89
CA ASP A 50 -14.94 26.20 -18.23
C ASP A 50 -14.96 27.55 -17.47
N ARG A 51 -16.15 28.05 -17.15
CA ARG A 51 -16.32 29.27 -16.34
C ARG A 51 -16.53 28.88 -14.88
N ALA A 52 -15.72 29.44 -14.00
CA ALA A 52 -15.86 29.24 -12.56
C ALA A 52 -16.78 30.27 -11.88
N GLU A 53 -17.16 31.33 -12.60
CA GLU A 53 -17.96 32.42 -12.03
C GLU A 53 -19.34 31.93 -11.54
N GLY A 54 -19.65 32.17 -10.27
CA GLY A 54 -20.90 31.77 -9.63
C GLY A 54 -20.97 30.33 -9.18
N LEU A 55 -19.95 29.49 -9.46
CA LEU A 55 -19.90 28.12 -8.96
C LEU A 55 -19.53 28.10 -7.47
N GLN A 56 -20.10 27.15 -6.75
CA GLN A 56 -19.86 26.89 -5.34
C GLN A 56 -19.73 25.41 -5.10
N ALA A 57 -19.00 25.02 -4.07
CA ALA A 57 -19.05 23.67 -3.52
C ALA A 57 -20.33 23.54 -2.66
N VAL A 58 -21.13 22.51 -2.86
CA VAL A 58 -22.41 22.33 -2.15
C VAL A 58 -22.43 20.98 -1.41
N ASN A 59 -22.05 20.98 -0.15
CA ASN A 59 -22.12 19.79 0.70
C ASN A 59 -23.56 19.36 1.00
N LEU A 60 -23.80 18.05 1.06
CA LEU A 60 -25.05 17.47 1.55
C LEU A 60 -24.82 16.94 2.97
N ILE A 61 -25.61 17.40 3.92
CA ILE A 61 -25.43 17.05 5.33
C ILE A 61 -26.72 16.45 5.87
N GLY A 62 -26.63 15.24 6.40
CA GLY A 62 -27.73 14.55 7.06
C GLY A 62 -27.39 14.21 8.51
N VAL A 63 -28.40 14.19 9.36
CA VAL A 63 -28.24 13.90 10.79
C VAL A 63 -29.18 12.77 11.19
N LEU A 64 -28.61 11.72 11.76
CA LEU A 64 -29.36 10.66 12.44
C LEU A 64 -29.16 10.85 13.95
N PRO A 65 -30.18 11.30 14.69
CA PRO A 65 -30.06 11.61 16.11
C PRO A 65 -29.71 10.36 16.95
N GLY A 66 -28.76 10.49 17.85
CA GLY A 66 -28.48 9.53 18.91
C GLY A 66 -29.40 9.72 20.12
N ARG A 67 -29.32 8.81 21.11
CA ARG A 67 -30.06 8.90 22.37
C ARG A 67 -29.60 10.08 23.23
N ASP A 68 -28.29 10.35 23.20
CA ASP A 68 -27.72 11.49 23.93
C ASP A 68 -27.09 12.50 22.93
N PRO A 69 -27.83 13.57 22.62
CA PRO A 69 -27.33 14.60 21.73
C PRO A 69 -26.21 15.45 22.33
N ALA A 70 -25.90 15.33 23.63
CA ALA A 70 -24.80 16.06 24.26
C ALA A 70 -23.43 15.40 23.97
N LEU A 71 -23.41 14.12 23.67
CA LEU A 71 -22.18 13.41 23.32
C LEU A 71 -21.61 13.90 21.98
N PRO A 72 -20.27 13.87 21.81
CA PRO A 72 -19.65 14.14 20.50
C PRO A 72 -20.17 13.16 19.43
N ALA A 73 -20.47 13.66 18.26
CA ALA A 73 -21.04 12.91 17.14
C ALA A 73 -19.98 12.10 16.38
N GLY A 74 -20.41 10.99 15.78
CA GLY A 74 -19.64 10.32 14.73
C GLY A 74 -19.95 10.93 13.36
N LEU A 75 -18.94 11.06 12.50
CA LEU A 75 -19.09 11.54 11.12
C LEU A 75 -18.73 10.41 10.15
N MET A 76 -19.62 10.14 9.18
CA MET A 76 -19.27 9.39 7.97
C MET A 76 -19.19 10.34 6.79
N MET A 77 -18.13 10.25 6.00
CA MET A 77 -17.83 11.20 4.94
C MET A 77 -17.35 10.51 3.67
N ALA A 78 -17.80 11.02 2.50
CA ALA A 78 -17.37 10.65 1.15
C ALA A 78 -17.62 11.85 0.23
N HIS A 79 -17.02 11.88 -0.97
CA HIS A 79 -17.35 12.94 -1.92
C HIS A 79 -18.30 12.45 -3.02
N TYR A 80 -19.06 13.37 -3.63
CA TYR A 80 -20.01 13.00 -4.66
C TYR A 80 -19.74 13.65 -6.02
N ASP A 81 -18.77 14.54 -6.13
CA ASP A 81 -18.28 15.05 -7.41
C ASP A 81 -17.31 14.06 -8.08
N SER A 82 -17.17 14.16 -9.39
CA SER A 82 -16.19 13.39 -10.14
C SER A 82 -15.30 14.29 -11.00
N VAL A 83 -14.17 13.75 -11.48
CA VAL A 83 -13.36 14.45 -12.47
C VAL A 83 -14.02 14.43 -13.85
N PRO A 84 -13.75 15.42 -14.73
CA PRO A 84 -14.18 15.37 -16.12
C PRO A 84 -13.73 14.08 -16.82
N GLY A 85 -14.67 13.43 -17.53
CA GLY A 85 -14.40 12.22 -18.29
C GLY A 85 -14.38 10.92 -17.49
N SER A 86 -14.59 10.96 -16.16
CA SER A 86 -14.76 9.77 -15.34
C SER A 86 -16.15 9.73 -14.71
N PRO A 87 -16.91 8.65 -14.89
CA PRO A 87 -18.20 8.48 -14.17
C PRO A 87 -18.05 8.39 -12.65
N GLY A 88 -16.83 8.17 -12.10
CA GLY A 88 -16.57 8.18 -10.67
C GLY A 88 -17.26 7.06 -9.89
N ALA A 89 -17.51 5.88 -10.50
CA ALA A 89 -18.25 4.82 -9.82
C ALA A 89 -17.51 4.25 -8.61
N ALA A 90 -16.17 4.20 -8.68
CA ALA A 90 -15.34 3.84 -7.55
C ALA A 90 -15.04 5.07 -6.68
N ASP A 91 -14.59 6.14 -7.29
CA ASP A 91 -14.10 7.39 -6.71
C ASP A 91 -15.08 8.54 -6.98
N ASP A 92 -16.03 8.88 -6.04
CA ASP A 92 -16.21 8.12 -4.80
C ASP A 92 -17.70 7.74 -4.63
N ALA A 93 -18.40 7.43 -5.74
CA ALA A 93 -19.78 6.96 -5.64
C ALA A 93 -19.88 5.65 -4.83
N SER A 94 -18.79 4.86 -4.76
CA SER A 94 -18.73 3.66 -3.93
C SER A 94 -18.78 4.00 -2.44
N GLY A 95 -18.06 5.02 -2.00
CA GLY A 95 -18.10 5.54 -0.64
C GLY A 95 -19.47 6.12 -0.29
N VAL A 96 -20.05 6.91 -1.20
CA VAL A 96 -21.42 7.44 -1.02
C VAL A 96 -22.42 6.30 -0.85
N ALA A 97 -22.39 5.28 -1.71
CA ALA A 97 -23.29 4.15 -1.63
C ALA A 97 -23.09 3.36 -0.32
N ALA A 98 -21.85 3.12 0.07
CA ALA A 98 -21.50 2.44 1.32
C ALA A 98 -22.02 3.20 2.56
N ILE A 99 -21.92 4.53 2.58
CA ILE A 99 -22.44 5.36 3.67
C ILE A 99 -23.96 5.28 3.75
N LEU A 100 -24.68 5.43 2.64
CA LEU A 100 -26.13 5.36 2.64
C LEU A 100 -26.64 3.98 3.10
N GLU A 101 -25.96 2.90 2.70
CA GLU A 101 -26.29 1.56 3.17
C GLU A 101 -25.93 1.37 4.66
N ALA A 102 -24.79 1.92 5.10
CA ALA A 102 -24.42 1.90 6.52
C ALA A 102 -25.46 2.63 7.40
N VAL A 103 -26.00 3.77 6.96
CA VAL A 103 -27.10 4.47 7.64
C VAL A 103 -28.32 3.57 7.77
N ARG A 104 -28.72 2.89 6.67
CA ARG A 104 -29.86 1.93 6.71
C ARG A 104 -29.61 0.82 7.72
N ALA A 105 -28.42 0.25 7.72
CA ALA A 105 -28.05 -0.85 8.60
C ALA A 105 -27.96 -0.40 10.08
N ILE A 106 -27.36 0.75 10.37
CA ILE A 106 -27.29 1.33 11.74
C ILE A 106 -28.68 1.58 12.28
N ARG A 107 -29.59 2.15 11.48
CA ARG A 107 -30.99 2.34 11.87
C ARG A 107 -31.69 1.02 12.19
N ALA A 108 -31.46 -0.01 11.39
CA ALA A 108 -32.04 -1.34 11.62
C ALA A 108 -31.52 -2.01 12.92
N ARG A 109 -30.29 -1.67 13.34
CA ARG A 109 -29.71 -2.12 14.64
C ARG A 109 -30.29 -1.37 15.85
N GLY A 110 -31.11 -0.35 15.61
CA GLY A 110 -31.73 0.50 16.64
C GLY A 110 -30.87 1.73 17.01
N PRO A 111 -31.43 2.64 17.82
CA PRO A 111 -30.78 3.91 18.16
C PRO A 111 -29.42 3.71 18.81
N ALA A 112 -28.43 4.42 18.31
CA ALA A 112 -27.09 4.52 18.92
C ALA A 112 -27.08 5.56 20.03
N GLU A 113 -26.03 5.59 20.85
CA GLU A 113 -25.90 6.59 21.92
C GLU A 113 -25.54 7.97 21.32
N ARG A 114 -24.64 8.00 20.34
CA ARG A 114 -24.17 9.23 19.71
C ARG A 114 -24.92 9.52 18.41
N THR A 115 -25.03 10.79 18.09
CA THR A 115 -25.54 11.26 16.80
C THR A 115 -24.60 10.86 15.67
N LEU A 116 -25.13 10.36 14.56
CA LEU A 116 -24.40 10.20 13.31
C LEU A 116 -24.65 11.42 12.45
N VAL A 117 -23.57 12.05 11.98
CA VAL A 117 -23.57 13.04 10.91
C VAL A 117 -23.10 12.35 9.63
N VAL A 118 -23.85 12.50 8.55
CA VAL A 118 -23.46 12.10 7.19
C VAL A 118 -23.10 13.36 6.43
N LEU A 119 -21.90 13.40 5.87
CA LEU A 119 -21.39 14.51 5.08
C LEU A 119 -20.97 13.99 3.70
N LEU A 120 -21.75 14.29 2.67
CA LEU A 120 -21.34 14.07 1.30
C LEU A 120 -20.74 15.40 0.79
N THR A 121 -19.40 15.40 0.64
CA THR A 121 -18.67 16.61 0.25
C THR A 121 -18.69 16.82 -1.26
N ASP A 122 -18.60 18.08 -1.66
CA ASP A 122 -18.48 18.51 -3.05
C ASP A 122 -17.10 19.11 -3.32
N ALA A 123 -16.73 19.20 -4.58
CA ALA A 123 -15.48 19.82 -5.02
C ALA A 123 -14.22 19.23 -4.33
N GLU A 124 -14.26 17.94 -4.01
CA GLU A 124 -13.10 17.21 -3.51
C GLU A 124 -12.01 17.20 -4.57
N GLU A 125 -12.38 16.80 -5.79
CA GLU A 125 -11.52 16.68 -6.96
C GLU A 125 -10.91 18.00 -7.44
N LEU A 126 -11.49 19.10 -7.00
CA LEU A 126 -10.94 20.42 -7.28
C LEU A 126 -9.85 20.84 -6.28
N ASN A 127 -10.12 20.78 -5.00
CA ASN A 127 -9.13 21.08 -3.94
C ASN A 127 -9.67 20.77 -2.52
N LEU A 128 -10.47 19.74 -2.32
CA LEU A 128 -11.10 19.38 -1.03
C LEU A 128 -12.02 20.51 -0.50
N ASP A 129 -12.60 21.33 -1.38
CA ASP A 129 -13.22 22.61 -0.97
C ASP A 129 -14.48 22.38 -0.12
N GLY A 130 -15.26 21.34 -0.40
CA GLY A 130 -16.42 20.98 0.44
C GLY A 130 -16.02 20.59 1.86
N ALA A 131 -15.01 19.75 2.02
CA ALA A 131 -14.48 19.39 3.34
C ALA A 131 -13.94 20.64 4.07
N ARG A 132 -13.20 21.51 3.37
CA ARG A 132 -12.72 22.78 3.93
C ARG A 132 -13.87 23.65 4.41
N ALA A 133 -14.92 23.84 3.60
CA ALA A 133 -16.10 24.63 3.96
C ALA A 133 -16.79 24.05 5.22
N PHE A 134 -16.98 22.72 5.29
CA PHE A 134 -17.58 22.11 6.47
C PHE A 134 -16.76 22.35 7.73
N PHE A 135 -15.49 22.00 7.70
CA PHE A 135 -14.64 22.08 8.87
C PHE A 135 -14.20 23.49 9.26
N SER A 136 -14.33 24.51 8.38
CA SER A 136 -14.09 25.91 8.74
C SER A 136 -15.34 26.65 9.23
N GLU A 137 -16.52 26.34 8.68
CA GLU A 137 -17.69 27.23 8.83
C GLU A 137 -18.93 26.56 9.44
N HIS A 138 -19.14 25.25 9.18
CA HIS A 138 -20.39 24.61 9.58
C HIS A 138 -20.51 24.44 11.12
N PRO A 139 -21.66 24.77 11.73
CA PRO A 139 -21.83 24.67 13.20
C PRO A 139 -21.60 23.26 13.77
N LEU A 140 -21.90 22.21 13.02
CA LEU A 140 -21.69 20.82 13.46
C LEU A 140 -20.22 20.42 13.57
N ARG A 141 -19.27 21.15 12.96
CA ARG A 141 -17.84 20.82 13.00
C ARG A 141 -17.29 20.60 14.41
N ASP A 142 -17.76 21.43 15.36
CA ASP A 142 -17.29 21.41 16.74
C ASP A 142 -17.98 20.32 17.59
N ARG A 143 -18.95 19.63 16.98
CA ARG A 143 -19.66 18.49 17.56
C ARG A 143 -19.07 17.15 17.15
N ILE A 144 -18.22 17.12 16.11
CA ILE A 144 -17.63 15.89 15.59
C ILE A 144 -16.54 15.41 16.55
N GLY A 145 -16.62 14.15 16.98
CA GLY A 145 -15.63 13.52 17.84
C GLY A 145 -14.82 12.42 17.16
N ALA A 146 -15.36 11.78 16.11
CA ALA A 146 -14.64 10.78 15.32
C ALA A 146 -15.15 10.78 13.89
N VAL A 147 -14.27 10.39 12.95
CA VAL A 147 -14.53 10.43 11.49
C VAL A 147 -14.24 9.08 10.86
N VAL A 148 -15.13 8.65 9.96
CA VAL A 148 -14.93 7.54 9.03
C VAL A 148 -15.09 8.10 7.62
N ASN A 149 -13.99 8.23 6.89
CA ASN A 149 -13.98 8.69 5.50
C ASN A 149 -13.79 7.51 4.55
N LEU A 150 -14.41 7.57 3.40
CA LEU A 150 -14.29 6.58 2.34
C LEU A 150 -13.70 7.24 1.11
N GLU A 151 -12.93 6.46 0.35
CA GLU A 151 -12.19 6.88 -0.84
C GLU A 151 -11.93 5.69 -1.77
N ALA A 152 -11.45 5.98 -2.98
CA ALA A 152 -10.91 4.97 -3.86
C ALA A 152 -9.84 5.54 -4.79
N ARG A 153 -8.86 4.69 -5.17
CA ARG A 153 -7.85 5.00 -6.19
C ARG A 153 -7.74 3.87 -7.20
N GLY A 154 -8.88 3.38 -7.63
CA GLY A 154 -8.96 2.26 -8.59
C GLY A 154 -10.37 1.71 -8.61
N GLY A 155 -10.60 0.63 -9.35
CA GLY A 155 -11.92 0.02 -9.49
C GLY A 155 -12.13 -1.25 -8.69
N GLY A 156 -11.21 -1.58 -7.77
CA GLY A 156 -11.32 -2.83 -7.02
C GLY A 156 -10.12 -3.10 -6.11
N GLY A 157 -10.02 -4.35 -5.66
CA GLY A 157 -9.01 -4.78 -4.72
C GLY A 157 -9.51 -4.75 -3.26
N ARG A 158 -8.69 -5.24 -2.35
CA ARG A 158 -9.02 -5.25 -0.93
C ARG A 158 -9.07 -3.83 -0.38
N ALA A 159 -10.17 -3.45 0.23
CA ALA A 159 -10.26 -2.18 0.95
C ALA A 159 -9.38 -2.21 2.19
N MET A 160 -8.74 -1.10 2.51
CA MET A 160 -7.88 -0.96 3.69
C MET A 160 -8.05 0.41 4.35
N MET A 161 -7.80 0.47 5.62
CA MET A 161 -7.60 1.72 6.34
C MET A 161 -6.14 2.15 6.11
N PHE A 162 -5.96 3.26 5.40
CA PHE A 162 -4.66 3.75 4.94
C PHE A 162 -4.23 5.08 5.56
N GLU A 163 -5.13 5.76 6.26
CA GLU A 163 -4.86 7.01 6.96
C GLU A 163 -5.64 7.05 8.28
N THR A 164 -5.06 7.67 9.30
CA THR A 164 -5.67 7.88 10.62
C THR A 164 -5.41 9.30 11.09
N GLY A 165 -6.23 9.75 12.03
CA GLY A 165 -5.92 10.94 12.83
C GLY A 165 -4.59 10.80 13.59
N PRO A 166 -4.05 11.91 14.11
CA PRO A 166 -2.79 11.89 14.87
C PRO A 166 -2.94 11.13 16.19
N GLY A 167 -1.85 10.46 16.63
CA GLY A 167 -1.85 9.75 17.91
C GLY A 167 -2.80 8.55 17.94
N ASN A 168 -2.60 7.58 17.04
CA ASN A 168 -3.61 6.63 16.59
C ASN A 168 -3.75 5.33 17.40
N ALA A 169 -3.03 5.10 18.49
CA ALA A 169 -3.04 3.78 19.14
C ALA A 169 -4.42 3.36 19.66
N GLU A 170 -5.22 4.29 20.18
CA GLU A 170 -6.61 3.99 20.57
C GLU A 170 -7.50 3.79 19.35
N THR A 171 -7.40 4.65 18.33
CA THR A 171 -8.16 4.51 17.08
C THR A 171 -7.95 3.14 16.44
N ILE A 172 -6.68 2.67 16.37
CA ILE A 172 -6.35 1.35 15.85
C ILE A 172 -6.91 0.23 16.73
N ALA A 173 -6.91 0.42 18.05
CA ALA A 173 -7.50 -0.55 18.97
C ALA A 173 -8.99 -0.73 18.73
N GLU A 174 -9.72 0.38 18.56
CA GLU A 174 -11.16 0.36 18.31
C GLU A 174 -11.48 -0.14 16.91
N PHE A 175 -10.73 0.30 15.86
CA PHE A 175 -10.87 -0.21 14.50
C PHE A 175 -10.66 -1.74 14.44
N ALA A 176 -9.59 -2.25 15.04
CA ALA A 176 -9.30 -3.69 15.05
C ALA A 176 -10.39 -4.50 15.79
N ARG A 177 -11.01 -3.92 16.80
CA ARG A 177 -12.13 -4.55 17.54
C ARG A 177 -13.41 -4.53 16.71
N ALA A 178 -13.76 -3.38 16.14
CA ALA A 178 -14.95 -3.17 15.34
C ALA A 178 -14.97 -4.06 14.08
N THR A 179 -13.84 -4.16 13.39
CA THR A 179 -13.75 -4.82 12.07
C THR A 179 -13.43 -6.31 12.15
N ARG A 180 -13.36 -6.91 13.34
CA ARG A 180 -13.06 -8.34 13.50
C ARG A 180 -14.00 -9.22 12.69
N ASP A 181 -15.29 -8.90 12.72
CA ASP A 181 -16.35 -9.68 12.07
C ASP A 181 -16.83 -9.01 10.77
N ALA A 182 -16.15 -7.97 10.29
CA ALA A 182 -16.45 -7.33 9.02
C ALA A 182 -16.26 -8.32 7.86
N SER A 183 -17.11 -8.23 6.84
CA SER A 183 -16.97 -9.04 5.63
C SER A 183 -15.61 -8.74 4.97
N GLY A 184 -14.78 -9.76 4.77
CA GLY A 184 -13.38 -9.60 4.30
C GLY A 184 -12.36 -9.35 5.43
N GLY A 185 -12.81 -9.10 6.67
CA GLY A 185 -11.97 -8.89 7.86
C GLY A 185 -11.19 -7.57 7.85
N PRO A 186 -10.47 -7.26 8.94
CA PRO A 186 -9.68 -6.04 9.05
C PRO A 186 -8.56 -6.00 8.01
N SER A 187 -8.31 -4.82 7.47
CA SER A 187 -7.19 -4.59 6.55
C SER A 187 -6.58 -3.23 6.86
N SER A 188 -5.38 -3.23 7.35
CA SER A 188 -4.57 -2.03 7.59
C SER A 188 -3.18 -2.37 8.08
N ASP A 189 -2.24 -1.46 7.83
CA ASP A 189 -0.91 -1.53 8.41
C ASP A 189 -0.30 -0.14 8.63
N SER A 190 0.61 -0.05 9.60
CA SER A 190 1.24 1.22 9.97
C SER A 190 2.24 1.74 8.93
N LEU A 191 2.77 0.88 8.03
CA LEU A 191 3.62 1.33 6.92
C LEU A 191 2.80 2.10 5.89
N ALA A 192 1.60 1.62 5.53
CA ALA A 192 0.73 2.31 4.58
C ALA A 192 0.37 3.71 5.09
N VAL A 193 -0.01 3.82 6.37
CA VAL A 193 -0.28 5.12 7.01
C VAL A 193 0.96 6.01 7.05
N PHE A 194 2.14 5.44 7.35
CA PHE A 194 3.41 6.18 7.34
C PHE A 194 3.76 6.69 5.95
N VAL A 195 3.65 5.84 4.91
CA VAL A 195 3.93 6.22 3.51
C VAL A 195 2.95 7.29 3.05
N TYR A 196 1.65 7.12 3.31
CA TYR A 196 0.65 8.09 2.90
C TYR A 196 0.91 9.49 3.47
N ARG A 197 1.34 9.61 4.73
CA ARG A 197 1.73 10.89 5.33
C ARG A 197 2.90 11.60 4.63
N LEU A 198 3.73 10.85 3.91
CA LEU A 198 4.84 11.43 3.14
C LEU A 198 4.45 11.84 1.72
N MET A 199 3.26 11.44 1.26
CA MET A 199 2.76 11.78 -0.06
C MET A 199 2.17 13.19 -0.08
N PRO A 200 2.25 13.93 -1.20
CA PRO A 200 1.75 15.31 -1.28
C PRO A 200 0.23 15.42 -1.46
N ASN A 201 -0.46 14.32 -1.66
CA ASN A 201 -1.91 14.27 -1.85
C ASN A 201 -2.65 14.22 -0.49
N GLY A 202 -3.90 14.66 -0.50
CA GLY A 202 -4.79 14.60 0.63
C GLY A 202 -6.19 14.20 0.18
N THR A 203 -7.08 13.99 1.14
CA THR A 203 -8.50 13.68 0.96
C THR A 203 -9.33 14.55 1.88
N GLY A 204 -10.65 14.44 1.83
CA GLY A 204 -11.52 15.09 2.80
C GLY A 204 -11.13 14.79 4.26
N PHE A 205 -10.68 13.57 4.55
CA PHE A 205 -10.21 13.19 5.89
C PHE A 205 -8.98 13.98 6.35
N THR A 206 -8.09 14.36 5.44
CA THR A 206 -6.90 15.15 5.77
C THR A 206 -7.28 16.46 6.47
N ILE A 207 -8.39 17.10 6.05
CA ILE A 207 -8.89 18.33 6.67
C ILE A 207 -9.37 18.06 8.11
N ALA A 208 -10.06 16.95 8.34
CA ALA A 208 -10.48 16.52 9.68
C ALA A 208 -9.27 16.20 10.59
N ALA A 209 -8.28 15.48 10.07
CA ALA A 209 -7.07 15.10 10.79
C ALA A 209 -6.22 16.33 11.19
N GLN A 210 -6.18 17.38 10.35
CA GLN A 210 -5.52 18.66 10.68
C GLN A 210 -6.18 19.39 11.86
N ARG A 211 -7.45 19.11 12.15
CA ARG A 211 -8.14 19.61 13.36
C ARG A 211 -7.88 18.72 14.60
N GLY A 212 -7.09 17.68 14.46
CA GLY A 212 -6.81 16.74 15.56
C GLY A 212 -7.91 15.72 15.80
N LEU A 213 -8.88 15.57 14.90
CA LEU A 213 -9.96 14.59 15.06
C LEU A 213 -9.42 13.16 14.92
N ALA A 214 -9.86 12.28 15.81
CA ALA A 214 -9.67 10.86 15.66
C ALA A 214 -10.51 10.32 14.51
N GLY A 215 -10.04 9.26 13.87
CA GLY A 215 -10.79 8.64 12.78
C GLY A 215 -9.95 7.80 11.86
N VAL A 216 -10.61 7.26 10.85
CA VAL A 216 -10.04 6.37 9.85
C VAL A 216 -10.45 6.79 8.45
N ASN A 217 -9.54 6.61 7.52
CA ASN A 217 -9.77 6.77 6.09
C ASN A 217 -9.60 5.43 5.40
N LEU A 218 -10.62 5.00 4.68
CA LEU A 218 -10.73 3.69 4.03
C LEU A 218 -10.67 3.84 2.52
N ALA A 219 -9.88 3.02 1.83
CA ALA A 219 -9.88 2.99 0.37
C ALA A 219 -9.50 1.61 -0.17
N PHE A 220 -9.85 1.36 -1.43
CA PHE A 220 -9.24 0.32 -2.24
C PHE A 220 -8.49 0.93 -3.42
N ILE A 221 -7.35 0.32 -3.82
CA ILE A 221 -6.42 0.89 -4.81
C ILE A 221 -6.09 -0.08 -5.96
N GLY A 222 -6.75 -1.24 -6.01
CA GLY A 222 -6.60 -2.21 -7.09
C GLY A 222 -7.33 -1.78 -8.36
N ARG A 223 -7.03 -2.43 -9.50
CA ARG A 223 -7.50 -2.01 -10.82
C ARG A 223 -7.23 -0.52 -11.11
N PRO A 224 -5.98 -0.06 -10.93
CA PRO A 224 -5.63 1.36 -10.93
C PRO A 224 -5.91 2.06 -12.27
N ALA A 225 -6.03 1.30 -13.37
CA ALA A 225 -6.39 1.83 -14.68
C ALA A 225 -7.80 2.46 -14.74
N GLN A 226 -8.66 2.16 -13.77
CA GLN A 226 -10.01 2.73 -13.69
C GLN A 226 -10.05 4.07 -12.95
N TYR A 227 -8.99 4.43 -12.20
CA TYR A 227 -8.94 5.70 -11.48
C TYR A 227 -8.93 6.89 -12.44
N HIS A 228 -9.86 7.83 -12.25
CA HIS A 228 -10.07 9.02 -13.08
C HIS A 228 -10.17 8.70 -14.59
N SER A 229 -10.88 7.63 -14.92
CA SER A 229 -10.95 7.06 -16.26
C SER A 229 -12.40 6.89 -16.72
N PRO A 230 -12.67 6.98 -18.04
CA PRO A 230 -13.99 6.65 -18.58
C PRO A 230 -14.47 5.22 -18.26
N SER A 231 -13.54 4.33 -17.91
CA SER A 231 -13.87 2.95 -17.50
C SER A 231 -14.30 2.82 -16.02
N SER A 232 -14.33 3.90 -15.24
CA SER A 232 -14.83 3.91 -13.87
C SER A 232 -16.36 3.90 -13.83
N THR A 233 -16.94 2.84 -14.38
CA THR A 233 -18.41 2.66 -14.48
C THR A 233 -18.93 1.74 -13.38
N PRO A 234 -20.23 1.81 -13.03
CA PRO A 234 -20.84 0.91 -12.04
C PRO A 234 -20.66 -0.58 -12.36
N ASP A 235 -20.75 -0.95 -13.66
CA ASP A 235 -20.60 -2.35 -14.10
C ASP A 235 -19.14 -2.84 -13.99
N ALA A 236 -18.18 -1.94 -14.07
CA ALA A 236 -16.76 -2.25 -13.94
C ALA A 236 -16.27 -2.27 -12.48
N LEU A 237 -17.04 -1.67 -11.56
CA LEU A 237 -16.70 -1.64 -10.13
C LEU A 237 -16.74 -3.06 -9.54
N ASP A 238 -15.70 -3.43 -8.82
CA ASP A 238 -15.64 -4.70 -8.12
C ASP A 238 -16.61 -4.74 -6.92
N GLN A 239 -17.62 -5.59 -7.00
CA GLN A 239 -18.66 -5.70 -5.98
C GLN A 239 -18.10 -6.23 -4.64
N GLY A 240 -17.05 -7.07 -4.68
CA GLY A 240 -16.39 -7.55 -3.48
C GLY A 240 -15.67 -6.41 -2.74
N SER A 241 -15.07 -5.48 -3.47
CA SER A 241 -14.42 -4.29 -2.91
C SER A 241 -15.44 -3.33 -2.29
N LEU A 242 -16.56 -3.08 -2.97
CA LEU A 242 -17.68 -2.30 -2.44
C LEU A 242 -18.25 -2.92 -1.15
N GLN A 243 -18.46 -4.23 -1.14
CA GLN A 243 -18.92 -4.96 0.05
C GLN A 243 -17.90 -4.84 1.20
N HIS A 244 -16.61 -4.96 0.89
CA HIS A 244 -15.57 -4.92 1.93
C HIS A 244 -15.44 -3.51 2.54
N ILE A 245 -15.34 -2.46 1.71
CA ILE A 245 -15.24 -1.09 2.24
C ILE A 245 -16.50 -0.69 3.02
N GLY A 246 -17.68 -1.06 2.52
CA GLY A 246 -18.96 -0.81 3.20
C GLY A 246 -19.04 -1.53 4.55
N SER A 247 -18.56 -2.77 4.63
CA SER A 247 -18.53 -3.53 5.89
C SER A 247 -17.55 -2.93 6.89
N LEU A 248 -16.35 -2.55 6.46
CA LEU A 248 -15.38 -1.87 7.32
C LEU A 248 -15.92 -0.54 7.85
N ALA A 249 -16.55 0.25 6.98
CA ALA A 249 -17.12 1.54 7.35
C ALA A 249 -18.30 1.40 8.32
N LEU A 250 -19.24 0.49 8.04
CA LEU A 250 -20.39 0.20 8.88
C LEU A 250 -19.96 -0.21 10.29
N GLU A 251 -19.10 -1.24 10.38
CA GLU A 251 -18.72 -1.78 11.69
C GLU A 251 -17.90 -0.76 12.50
N THR A 252 -17.04 0.03 11.85
CA THR A 252 -16.27 1.08 12.52
C THR A 252 -17.18 2.22 13.00
N ALA A 253 -18.09 2.70 12.14
CA ALA A 253 -19.00 3.79 12.49
C ALA A 253 -19.98 3.36 13.60
N ASP A 254 -20.64 2.20 13.47
CA ASP A 254 -21.58 1.69 14.47
C ASP A 254 -20.89 1.48 15.84
N HIS A 255 -19.63 1.00 15.80
CA HIS A 255 -18.82 0.87 17.02
C HIS A 255 -18.56 2.23 17.68
N PHE A 256 -18.13 3.25 16.93
CA PHE A 256 -17.91 4.60 17.49
C PHE A 256 -19.20 5.22 18.02
N LEU A 257 -20.32 5.00 17.35
CA LEU A 257 -21.62 5.55 17.76
C LEU A 257 -22.14 4.92 19.06
N ARG A 258 -21.78 3.67 19.35
CA ARG A 258 -22.23 2.93 20.55
C ARG A 258 -21.18 2.88 21.66
N ALA A 259 -19.94 3.33 21.39
CA ALA A 259 -18.88 3.32 22.39
C ALA A 259 -19.17 4.28 23.57
N GLU A 260 -18.80 3.88 24.78
CA GLU A 260 -18.90 4.76 25.96
C GLU A 260 -18.06 6.03 25.77
N ARG A 261 -16.85 5.89 25.19
CA ARG A 261 -15.96 7.00 24.82
C ARG A 261 -15.40 6.80 23.42
N LEU A 262 -15.13 7.90 22.72
CA LEU A 262 -14.43 7.89 21.46
C LEU A 262 -12.91 7.77 21.69
N PRO A 263 -12.14 7.27 20.70
CA PRO A 263 -10.70 7.19 20.83
C PRO A 263 -10.09 8.58 20.94
N GLU A 264 -9.12 8.72 21.83
CA GLU A 264 -8.36 9.95 22.03
C GLU A 264 -7.01 9.87 21.31
N ALA A 265 -6.42 11.04 21.02
CA ALA A 265 -5.08 11.13 20.48
C ALA A 265 -4.05 10.68 21.51
N THR A 266 -3.32 9.62 21.20
CA THR A 266 -2.28 9.02 22.05
C THR A 266 -0.98 8.87 21.26
N ALA A 267 -0.05 8.02 21.71
CA ALA A 267 1.11 7.68 20.86
C ALA A 267 0.67 6.87 19.64
N ASN A 268 1.43 6.95 18.55
CA ASN A 268 1.19 6.06 17.40
C ASN A 268 1.49 4.61 17.75
N ALA A 269 0.72 3.67 17.19
CA ALA A 269 0.99 2.26 17.27
C ALA A 269 1.78 1.77 16.05
N VAL A 270 2.52 0.68 16.22
CA VAL A 270 2.98 -0.20 15.14
C VAL A 270 1.97 -1.32 15.00
N TYR A 271 1.49 -1.58 13.79
CA TYR A 271 0.47 -2.59 13.56
C TYR A 271 0.47 -3.09 12.11
N GLY A 272 -0.16 -4.22 11.91
CA GLY A 272 -0.43 -4.81 10.60
C GLY A 272 -1.45 -5.92 10.71
N ASP A 273 -2.24 -6.11 9.68
CA ASP A 273 -3.15 -7.24 9.61
C ASP A 273 -2.40 -8.53 9.24
N LEU A 274 -2.85 -9.63 9.79
CA LEU A 274 -2.42 -10.97 9.42
C LEU A 274 -3.53 -11.65 8.61
N PHE A 275 -3.38 -11.65 7.29
CA PHE A 275 -4.31 -12.28 6.33
C PHE A 275 -5.77 -11.84 6.46
N GLY A 276 -6.03 -10.64 7.01
CA GLY A 276 -7.38 -10.18 7.30
C GLY A 276 -8.10 -10.90 8.43
N LEU A 277 -7.40 -11.73 9.19
CA LEU A 277 -7.97 -12.44 10.34
C LEU A 277 -7.92 -11.61 11.62
N THR A 278 -6.85 -10.85 11.78
CA THR A 278 -6.63 -10.02 12.98
C THR A 278 -5.62 -8.93 12.72
N VAL A 279 -5.66 -7.88 13.52
CA VAL A 279 -4.64 -6.82 13.55
C VAL A 279 -3.74 -7.04 14.76
N VAL A 280 -2.46 -7.30 14.51
CA VAL A 280 -1.42 -7.29 15.54
C VAL A 280 -0.98 -5.84 15.73
N ARG A 281 -0.93 -5.37 16.98
CA ARG A 281 -0.55 -4.00 17.31
C ARG A 281 0.25 -3.93 18.60
N TYR A 282 1.18 -2.99 18.67
CA TYR A 282 2.03 -2.76 19.84
C TYR A 282 2.62 -1.34 19.86
N ALA A 283 3.09 -0.92 21.04
CA ALA A 283 3.79 0.35 21.18
C ALA A 283 5.14 0.33 20.44
N PRO A 284 5.61 1.43 19.80
CA PRO A 284 6.84 1.46 19.02
C PRO A 284 8.06 0.86 19.72
N GLY A 285 8.21 1.09 21.03
CA GLY A 285 9.34 0.54 21.81
C GLY A 285 9.44 -0.99 21.82
N VAL A 286 8.33 -1.71 21.62
CA VAL A 286 8.31 -3.18 21.56
C VAL A 286 9.10 -3.70 20.36
N GLY A 287 9.22 -2.92 19.28
CA GLY A 287 10.04 -3.29 18.12
C GLY A 287 11.50 -3.59 18.49
N TRP A 288 12.07 -2.87 19.45
CA TRP A 288 13.42 -3.16 19.95
C TRP A 288 13.51 -4.49 20.69
N LEU A 289 12.47 -4.87 21.44
CA LEU A 289 12.43 -6.17 22.12
C LEU A 289 12.32 -7.31 21.10
N LEU A 290 11.53 -7.15 20.05
CA LEU A 290 11.40 -8.12 18.96
C LEU A 290 12.73 -8.28 18.20
N LEU A 291 13.44 -7.17 17.92
CA LEU A 291 14.78 -7.19 17.33
C LEU A 291 15.79 -7.90 18.23
N ALA A 292 15.79 -7.61 19.52
CA ALA A 292 16.69 -8.27 20.48
C ALA A 292 16.41 -9.78 20.55
N ALA A 293 15.13 -10.18 20.57
CA ALA A 293 14.74 -11.59 20.55
C ALA A 293 15.20 -12.27 19.23
N ALA A 294 14.96 -11.65 18.09
CA ALA A 294 15.40 -12.19 16.79
C ALA A 294 16.94 -12.28 16.69
N ALA A 295 17.67 -11.29 17.20
CA ALA A 295 19.14 -11.31 17.26
C ALA A 295 19.65 -12.44 18.18
N GLY A 296 19.06 -12.62 19.36
CA GLY A 296 19.39 -13.70 20.28
C GLY A 296 19.15 -15.08 19.67
N LEU A 297 17.99 -15.29 19.02
CA LEU A 297 17.67 -16.54 18.31
C LEU A 297 18.64 -16.79 17.14
N THR A 298 19.01 -15.74 16.40
CA THR A 298 20.01 -15.83 15.32
C THR A 298 21.38 -16.20 15.87
N GLY A 299 21.79 -15.61 17.00
CA GLY A 299 23.02 -15.95 17.69
C GLY A 299 23.05 -17.42 18.17
N PHE A 300 21.93 -17.89 18.74
CA PHE A 300 21.77 -19.30 19.12
C PHE A 300 21.84 -20.22 17.90
N ALA A 301 21.17 -19.88 16.81
CA ALA A 301 21.22 -20.67 15.57
C ALA A 301 22.65 -20.70 14.99
N ALA A 302 23.37 -19.58 15.01
CA ALA A 302 24.77 -19.50 14.56
C ALA A 302 25.69 -20.34 15.43
N TRP A 303 25.51 -20.30 16.74
CA TRP A 303 26.25 -21.16 17.67
C TRP A 303 26.03 -22.63 17.37
N GLY A 304 24.76 -23.07 17.22
CA GLY A 304 24.41 -24.45 16.90
C GLY A 304 24.94 -24.90 15.53
N ALA A 305 24.79 -24.07 14.50
CA ALA A 305 25.29 -24.33 13.16
C ALA A 305 26.82 -24.43 13.12
N ARG A 306 27.53 -23.64 13.95
CA ARG A 306 28.98 -23.73 14.08
C ARG A 306 29.43 -25.08 14.63
N HIS A 307 28.73 -25.59 15.64
CA HIS A 307 29.10 -26.88 16.27
C HIS A 307 28.66 -28.10 15.47
N ALA A 308 27.45 -28.03 14.86
CA ALA A 308 26.89 -29.17 14.15
C ALA A 308 27.26 -29.24 12.66
N ALA A 309 27.46 -28.09 12.01
CA ALA A 309 27.67 -27.99 10.56
C ALA A 309 28.99 -27.29 10.17
N GLY A 310 29.83 -26.91 11.14
CA GLY A 310 31.13 -26.28 10.87
C GLY A 310 31.06 -24.88 10.29
N LEU A 311 29.99 -24.14 10.54
CA LEU A 311 29.80 -22.75 10.04
C LEU A 311 31.00 -21.86 10.32
N ARG A 312 31.48 -21.17 9.30
CA ARG A 312 32.54 -20.15 9.40
C ARG A 312 31.92 -18.75 9.30
N TRP A 313 32.39 -17.81 10.11
CA TRP A 313 31.89 -16.43 10.09
C TRP A 313 32.05 -15.72 8.73
N ALA A 314 33.09 -16.09 7.98
CA ALA A 314 33.27 -15.60 6.61
C ALA A 314 32.13 -15.99 5.66
N GLU A 315 31.46 -17.12 5.91
CA GLU A 315 30.28 -17.54 5.13
C GLU A 315 29.07 -16.66 5.44
N VAL A 316 28.89 -16.28 6.71
CA VAL A 316 27.86 -15.29 7.11
C VAL A 316 28.09 -13.96 6.41
N GLY A 317 29.35 -13.46 6.40
CA GLY A 317 29.72 -12.24 5.67
C GLY A 317 29.42 -12.31 4.17
N LYS A 318 29.65 -13.49 3.55
CA LYS A 318 29.27 -13.73 2.14
C LYS A 318 27.75 -13.70 1.95
N GLY A 319 26.98 -14.24 2.89
CA GLY A 319 25.51 -14.18 2.89
C GLY A 319 24.98 -12.75 2.98
N VAL A 320 25.57 -11.91 3.85
CA VAL A 320 25.29 -10.46 3.89
C VAL A 320 25.56 -9.81 2.54
N ALA A 321 26.74 -10.06 1.96
CA ALA A 321 27.10 -9.52 0.64
C ALA A 321 26.15 -9.97 -0.47
N SER A 322 25.65 -11.19 -0.40
CA SER A 322 24.63 -11.72 -1.33
C SER A 322 23.30 -11.00 -1.21
N GLY A 323 22.86 -10.68 0.00
CA GLY A 323 21.65 -9.90 0.24
C GLY A 323 21.78 -8.46 -0.26
N VAL A 324 22.92 -7.79 0.00
CA VAL A 324 23.20 -6.45 -0.54
C VAL A 324 23.27 -6.45 -2.06
N TRP A 325 23.87 -7.49 -2.65
CA TRP A 325 23.88 -7.67 -4.10
C TRP A 325 22.46 -7.81 -4.67
N LEU A 326 21.60 -8.60 -4.02
CA LEU A 326 20.21 -8.77 -4.43
C LEU A 326 19.44 -7.45 -4.40
N LEU A 327 19.56 -6.67 -3.32
CA LEU A 327 18.90 -5.36 -3.20
C LEU A 327 19.41 -4.38 -4.27
N SER A 328 20.72 -4.27 -4.43
CA SER A 328 21.29 -3.29 -5.37
C SER A 328 21.06 -3.68 -6.83
N SER A 329 21.20 -4.95 -7.20
CA SER A 329 20.85 -5.43 -8.54
C SER A 329 19.34 -5.33 -8.80
N GLY A 330 18.53 -5.67 -7.80
CA GLY A 330 17.07 -5.54 -7.85
C GLY A 330 16.63 -4.10 -8.12
N LEU A 331 17.21 -3.12 -7.42
CA LEU A 331 16.92 -1.70 -7.65
C LEU A 331 17.23 -1.28 -9.09
N VAL A 332 18.40 -1.66 -9.61
CA VAL A 332 18.80 -1.34 -11.00
C VAL A 332 17.86 -1.97 -12.01
N LEU A 333 17.53 -3.26 -11.84
CA LEU A 333 16.64 -3.98 -12.76
C LEU A 333 15.20 -3.47 -12.70
N ALA A 334 14.68 -3.20 -11.50
CA ALA A 334 13.33 -2.64 -11.32
C ALA A 334 13.19 -1.29 -12.03
N GLN A 335 14.18 -0.43 -11.87
CA GLN A 335 14.18 0.87 -12.51
C GLN A 335 14.28 0.76 -14.05
N ALA A 336 15.07 -0.18 -14.56
CA ALA A 336 15.14 -0.45 -15.98
C ALA A 336 13.78 -0.91 -16.56
N VAL A 337 13.08 -1.80 -15.85
CA VAL A 337 11.71 -2.23 -16.20
C VAL A 337 10.75 -1.04 -16.22
N ARG A 338 10.83 -0.16 -15.22
CA ARG A 338 9.99 1.05 -15.11
C ARG A 338 10.18 1.99 -16.31
N VAL A 339 11.42 2.30 -16.67
CA VAL A 339 11.67 3.22 -17.80
C VAL A 339 11.35 2.61 -19.15
N LEU A 340 11.42 1.29 -19.29
CA LEU A 340 10.96 0.57 -20.49
C LEU A 340 9.45 0.66 -20.66
N ALA A 341 8.69 0.56 -19.58
CA ALA A 341 7.24 0.72 -19.61
C ALA A 341 6.83 2.16 -20.01
N GLY A 342 7.72 3.17 -19.89
CA GLY A 342 7.46 4.59 -20.17
C GLY A 342 6.31 5.16 -19.33
N PRO A 343 6.03 6.44 -19.40
CA PRO A 343 6.74 7.46 -20.18
C PRO A 343 8.20 7.64 -19.74
N VAL A 344 8.97 8.26 -20.62
CA VAL A 344 10.37 8.61 -20.35
C VAL A 344 10.41 9.65 -19.23
N GLY A 345 11.40 9.52 -18.36
CA GLY A 345 11.51 10.33 -17.16
C GLY A 345 11.36 9.48 -15.89
N ARG A 346 11.87 10.00 -14.80
CA ARG A 346 11.96 9.28 -13.53
C ARG A 346 10.88 9.67 -12.54
N ARG A 347 10.42 10.91 -12.65
CA ARG A 347 9.43 11.48 -11.76
C ARG A 347 8.06 11.49 -12.43
N VAL A 348 7.06 11.33 -11.61
CA VAL A 348 5.68 11.62 -11.98
C VAL A 348 5.51 13.13 -11.81
N ASP A 349 5.75 13.88 -12.88
CA ASP A 349 5.81 15.34 -12.88
C ASP A 349 4.57 16.01 -13.49
N SER A 350 3.67 15.22 -14.02
CA SER A 350 2.41 15.71 -14.60
C SER A 350 1.26 14.73 -14.38
N PRO A 351 0.01 15.19 -14.34
CA PRO A 351 -1.16 14.33 -14.29
C PRO A 351 -1.22 13.32 -15.44
N GLU A 352 -0.83 13.72 -16.64
CA GLU A 352 -0.78 12.82 -17.81
C GLU A 352 0.20 11.66 -17.61
N THR A 353 1.39 11.95 -17.12
CA THR A 353 2.40 10.95 -16.74
C THR A 353 1.83 10.01 -15.68
N TYR A 354 1.19 10.55 -14.65
CA TYR A 354 0.59 9.80 -13.57
C TYR A 354 -0.46 8.80 -14.05
N TYR A 355 -1.48 9.26 -14.80
CA TYR A 355 -2.54 8.39 -15.29
C TYR A 355 -2.05 7.37 -16.32
N THR A 356 -1.05 7.75 -17.14
CA THR A 356 -0.41 6.80 -18.06
C THR A 356 0.28 5.67 -17.30
N LEU A 357 0.96 5.98 -16.21
CA LEU A 357 1.62 4.97 -15.37
C LEU A 357 0.62 4.10 -14.61
N LEU A 358 -0.47 4.67 -14.12
CA LEU A 358 -1.54 3.90 -13.48
C LEU A 358 -2.11 2.83 -14.43
N ARG A 359 -2.36 3.19 -15.69
CA ARG A 359 -2.83 2.23 -16.70
C ARG A 359 -1.82 1.11 -16.97
N ARG A 360 -0.53 1.40 -16.88
CA ARG A 360 0.57 0.45 -17.12
C ARG A 360 1.02 -0.29 -15.86
N LEU A 361 0.52 0.12 -14.70
CA LEU A 361 0.98 -0.40 -13.40
C LEU A 361 0.90 -1.93 -13.29
N PRO A 362 -0.17 -2.62 -13.74
CA PRO A 362 -0.22 -4.08 -13.70
C PRO A 362 0.89 -4.76 -14.54
N TRP A 363 1.20 -4.21 -15.72
CA TRP A 363 2.30 -4.70 -16.56
C TRP A 363 3.67 -4.48 -15.91
N MET A 364 3.83 -3.32 -15.27
CA MET A 364 5.05 -2.98 -14.54
C MET A 364 5.23 -3.87 -13.32
N GLU A 365 4.17 -4.17 -12.58
CA GLU A 365 4.24 -5.05 -11.40
C GLU A 365 4.76 -6.43 -11.77
N VAL A 366 4.16 -7.06 -12.78
CA VAL A 366 4.60 -8.38 -13.26
C VAL A 366 6.02 -8.29 -13.82
N GLY A 367 6.34 -7.25 -14.59
CA GLY A 367 7.68 -7.04 -15.14
C GLY A 367 8.74 -6.89 -14.05
N VAL A 368 8.48 -6.05 -13.04
CA VAL A 368 9.40 -5.88 -11.89
C VAL A 368 9.50 -7.17 -11.07
N GLY A 369 8.37 -7.85 -10.82
CA GLY A 369 8.36 -9.15 -10.15
C GLY A 369 9.24 -10.20 -10.85
N LEU A 370 9.16 -10.28 -12.19
CA LEU A 370 10.01 -11.16 -13.00
C LEU A 370 11.48 -10.74 -12.96
N ALA A 371 11.77 -9.44 -12.96
CA ALA A 371 13.14 -8.95 -12.82
C ALA A 371 13.72 -9.30 -11.42
N MET A 372 12.91 -9.21 -10.36
CA MET A 372 13.30 -9.66 -9.02
C MET A 372 13.53 -11.16 -9.00
N LEU A 373 12.64 -11.96 -9.59
CA LEU A 373 12.80 -13.40 -9.69
C LEU A 373 14.09 -13.76 -10.46
N ALA A 374 14.41 -13.04 -11.54
CA ALA A 374 15.66 -13.22 -12.27
C ALA A 374 16.89 -12.98 -11.38
N ALA A 375 16.88 -11.90 -10.59
CA ALA A 375 17.97 -11.62 -9.63
C ALA A 375 18.09 -12.72 -8.55
N VAL A 376 16.96 -13.20 -8.03
CA VAL A 376 16.91 -14.33 -7.07
C VAL A 376 17.47 -15.61 -7.69
N LEU A 377 17.04 -15.97 -8.90
CA LEU A 377 17.53 -17.16 -9.60
C LEU A 377 19.04 -17.06 -9.89
N ALA A 378 19.52 -15.86 -10.28
CA ALA A 378 20.94 -15.60 -10.46
C ALA A 378 21.75 -15.74 -9.17
N LEU A 379 21.19 -15.26 -8.04
CA LEU A 379 21.78 -15.43 -6.74
C LEU A 379 21.91 -16.91 -6.36
N LEU A 380 20.82 -17.67 -6.51
CA LEU A 380 20.76 -19.11 -6.16
C LEU A 380 21.63 -19.98 -7.08
N ALA A 381 21.73 -19.64 -8.36
CA ALA A 381 22.63 -20.30 -9.30
C ALA A 381 24.12 -20.08 -8.97
N GLY A 382 24.42 -18.98 -8.30
CA GLY A 382 25.77 -18.54 -8.01
C GLY A 382 26.37 -17.71 -9.14
N ARG A 383 26.76 -16.48 -8.83
CA ARG A 383 27.30 -15.48 -9.79
C ARG A 383 28.49 -15.99 -10.62
N ALA A 384 29.37 -16.78 -9.98
CA ALA A 384 30.54 -17.36 -10.66
C ALA A 384 30.16 -18.43 -11.68
N ARG A 385 29.06 -19.17 -11.44
CA ARG A 385 28.59 -20.26 -12.31
C ARG A 385 27.83 -19.76 -13.54
N ILE A 386 27.10 -18.65 -13.42
CA ILE A 386 26.45 -17.97 -14.55
C ILE A 386 27.50 -17.28 -15.43
N GLY A 387 28.54 -16.75 -14.83
CA GLY A 387 29.55 -15.90 -15.45
C GLY A 387 29.40 -14.44 -15.00
N ARG A 388 30.34 -14.00 -14.17
CA ARG A 388 30.33 -12.64 -13.58
C ARG A 388 30.29 -11.53 -14.63
N MET A 389 30.96 -11.72 -15.77
CA MET A 389 30.97 -10.76 -16.87
C MET A 389 29.59 -10.63 -17.54
N ALA A 390 28.86 -11.75 -17.69
CA ALA A 390 27.50 -11.71 -18.25
C ALA A 390 26.55 -10.94 -17.33
N ILE A 391 26.59 -11.21 -16.01
CA ILE A 391 25.80 -10.47 -15.02
C ILE A 391 26.17 -8.98 -15.02
N ALA A 392 27.48 -8.66 -15.03
CA ALA A 392 27.93 -7.27 -15.07
C ALA A 392 27.46 -6.56 -16.35
N GLY A 393 27.52 -7.24 -17.51
CA GLY A 393 27.00 -6.71 -18.77
C GLY A 393 25.51 -6.37 -18.70
N VAL A 394 24.68 -7.26 -18.14
CA VAL A 394 23.24 -7.00 -17.93
C VAL A 394 23.01 -5.79 -17.01
N LEU A 395 23.73 -5.70 -15.89
CA LEU A 395 23.60 -4.59 -14.95
C LEU A 395 24.04 -3.25 -15.56
N VAL A 396 25.13 -3.25 -16.34
CA VAL A 396 25.59 -2.05 -17.06
C VAL A 396 24.54 -1.60 -18.08
N VAL A 397 24.01 -2.52 -18.89
CA VAL A 397 22.96 -2.20 -19.88
C VAL A 397 21.71 -1.66 -19.17
N ALA A 398 21.28 -2.30 -18.08
CA ALA A 398 20.12 -1.83 -17.29
C ALA A 398 20.37 -0.43 -16.68
N GLY A 399 21.58 -0.19 -16.13
CA GLY A 399 21.98 1.10 -15.58
C GLY A 399 22.05 2.21 -16.64
N LEU A 400 22.62 1.91 -17.81
CA LEU A 400 22.65 2.84 -18.94
C LEU A 400 21.25 3.17 -19.45
N LEU A 401 20.40 2.14 -19.62
CA LEU A 401 19.01 2.32 -20.02
C LEU A 401 18.27 3.23 -19.05
N THR A 402 18.42 2.98 -17.76
CA THR A 402 17.83 3.81 -16.71
C THR A 402 18.34 5.25 -16.77
N GLY A 403 19.66 5.43 -16.92
CA GLY A 403 20.27 6.77 -16.98
C GLY A 403 19.84 7.56 -18.21
N VAL A 404 19.81 6.91 -19.39
CA VAL A 404 19.45 7.57 -20.65
C VAL A 404 17.95 7.89 -20.72
N LEU A 405 17.07 6.96 -20.31
CA LEU A 405 15.62 7.14 -20.39
C LEU A 405 15.02 7.80 -19.16
N GLY A 406 15.59 7.58 -17.98
CA GLY A 406 15.05 8.05 -16.70
C GLY A 406 15.84 9.18 -16.03
N GLY A 407 17.02 9.49 -16.55
CA GLY A 407 17.98 10.39 -15.91
C GLY A 407 18.86 9.69 -14.87
N PHE A 408 20.07 10.20 -14.72
CA PHE A 408 21.03 9.70 -13.74
C PHE A 408 20.73 10.29 -12.34
N ASP A 409 20.81 9.44 -11.33
CA ASP A 409 20.68 9.85 -9.93
C ASP A 409 21.72 9.15 -9.02
N PRO A 410 22.06 9.77 -7.88
CA PRO A 410 23.09 9.21 -7.00
C PRO A 410 22.73 7.84 -6.42
N VAL A 411 21.45 7.59 -6.12
CA VAL A 411 20.98 6.31 -5.53
C VAL A 411 21.11 5.19 -6.56
N GLY A 412 20.64 5.41 -7.79
CA GLY A 412 20.76 4.45 -8.89
C GLY A 412 22.21 4.16 -9.25
N LEU A 413 23.07 5.18 -9.32
CA LEU A 413 24.50 5.02 -9.56
C LEU A 413 25.20 4.26 -8.43
N GLY A 414 24.86 4.58 -7.16
CA GLY A 414 25.38 3.87 -5.99
C GLY A 414 24.95 2.39 -5.99
N ALA A 415 23.69 2.11 -6.33
CA ALA A 415 23.19 0.75 -6.44
C ALA A 415 23.90 -0.03 -7.58
N LEU A 416 24.10 0.60 -8.75
CA LEU A 416 24.83 -0.01 -9.85
C LEU A 416 26.28 -0.32 -9.46
N ALA A 417 26.97 0.63 -8.84
CA ALA A 417 28.35 0.44 -8.38
C ALA A 417 28.44 -0.70 -7.34
N ALA A 418 27.51 -0.75 -6.36
CA ALA A 418 27.46 -1.81 -5.37
C ALA A 418 27.16 -3.18 -6.02
N ALA A 419 26.17 -3.24 -6.94
CA ALA A 419 25.83 -4.47 -7.65
C ALA A 419 27.01 -4.99 -8.47
N LEU A 420 27.70 -4.11 -9.21
CA LEU A 420 28.91 -4.47 -9.98
C LEU A 420 30.04 -4.92 -9.08
N GLY A 421 30.39 -4.16 -8.03
CA GLY A 421 31.44 -4.53 -7.08
C GLY A 421 31.16 -5.89 -6.44
N LEU A 422 29.94 -6.12 -5.97
CA LEU A 422 29.52 -7.39 -5.37
C LEU A 422 29.34 -8.53 -6.36
N THR A 423 29.23 -8.26 -7.67
CA THR A 423 29.27 -9.31 -8.70
C THR A 423 30.66 -9.97 -8.76
N PHE A 424 31.72 -9.22 -8.50
CA PHE A 424 33.09 -9.73 -8.51
C PHE A 424 33.63 -10.10 -7.12
N TRP A 425 32.92 -9.73 -6.05
CA TRP A 425 33.30 -10.01 -4.65
C TRP A 425 32.08 -10.63 -3.90
N PRO A 426 32.26 -11.55 -2.95
CA PRO A 426 33.52 -12.19 -2.57
C PRO A 426 34.03 -13.19 -3.62
N ARG A 427 35.35 -13.45 -3.60
CA ARG A 427 35.99 -14.49 -4.40
C ARG A 427 36.06 -15.79 -3.58
N GLY A 428 36.00 -16.96 -4.27
CA GLY A 428 36.18 -18.25 -3.65
C GLY A 428 34.88 -19.02 -3.45
N GLU A 429 34.91 -20.00 -2.53
CA GLU A 429 33.80 -20.94 -2.29
C GLU A 429 32.49 -20.26 -1.92
N ASP A 430 31.39 -20.97 -2.16
CA ASP A 430 30.03 -20.52 -1.85
C ASP A 430 29.85 -20.20 -0.35
N GLU A 431 28.82 -19.43 -0.05
CA GLU A 431 28.44 -19.02 1.32
C GLU A 431 27.92 -20.17 2.19
N GLY A 432 27.67 -21.33 1.59
CA GLY A 432 27.01 -22.46 2.25
C GLY A 432 25.54 -22.16 2.61
N ARG A 433 24.81 -23.19 3.01
CA ARG A 433 23.38 -23.06 3.36
C ARG A 433 23.18 -22.20 4.61
N TRP A 434 23.92 -22.51 5.68
CA TRP A 434 23.82 -21.76 6.94
C TRP A 434 24.39 -20.36 6.86
N GLY A 435 25.54 -20.19 6.19
CA GLY A 435 26.15 -18.86 6.04
C GLY A 435 25.27 -17.93 5.22
N GLY A 436 24.73 -18.41 4.11
CA GLY A 436 23.76 -17.67 3.29
C GLY A 436 22.51 -17.28 4.08
N TRP A 437 21.92 -18.24 4.82
CA TRP A 437 20.71 -17.98 5.59
C TRP A 437 20.94 -16.96 6.71
N LEU A 438 21.90 -17.23 7.59
CA LEU A 438 22.20 -16.34 8.73
C LEU A 438 22.70 -14.97 8.27
N GLY A 439 23.44 -14.89 7.14
CA GLY A 439 23.88 -13.63 6.59
C GLY A 439 22.71 -12.75 6.12
N LEU A 440 21.69 -13.34 5.49
CA LEU A 440 20.47 -12.61 5.12
C LEU A 440 19.69 -12.15 6.36
N ILE A 441 19.56 -13.01 7.39
CA ILE A 441 18.89 -12.61 8.65
C ILE A 441 19.64 -11.43 9.29
N VAL A 442 20.97 -11.49 9.39
CA VAL A 442 21.79 -10.40 9.94
C VAL A 442 21.59 -9.10 9.17
N LEU A 443 21.56 -9.16 7.83
CA LEU A 443 21.32 -7.99 6.99
C LEU A 443 19.94 -7.37 7.28
N VAL A 444 18.89 -8.20 7.34
CA VAL A 444 17.53 -7.72 7.59
C VAL A 444 17.37 -7.19 9.02
N LEU A 445 18.02 -7.83 10.01
CA LEU A 445 18.06 -7.30 11.39
C LEU A 445 18.75 -5.94 11.47
N ALA A 446 19.86 -5.76 10.74
CA ALA A 446 20.55 -4.46 10.68
C ALA A 446 19.65 -3.39 10.03
N GLY A 447 19.00 -3.71 8.90
CA GLY A 447 18.01 -2.83 8.28
C GLY A 447 16.82 -2.54 9.19
N GLY A 448 16.32 -3.57 9.89
CA GLY A 448 15.23 -3.45 10.87
C GLY A 448 15.59 -2.54 12.06
N ALA A 449 16.84 -2.59 12.54
CA ALA A 449 17.31 -1.71 13.60
C ALA A 449 17.37 -0.24 13.13
N VAL A 450 17.83 0.00 11.90
CA VAL A 450 17.81 1.34 11.30
C VAL A 450 16.37 1.82 11.15
N ALA A 451 15.49 1.01 10.56
CA ALA A 451 14.08 1.36 10.39
C ALA A 451 13.39 1.64 11.74
N GLN A 452 13.66 0.81 12.75
CA GLN A 452 13.11 0.99 14.11
C GLN A 452 13.56 2.32 14.75
N GLY A 453 14.77 2.78 14.42
CA GLY A 453 15.30 4.05 14.93
C GLY A 453 14.73 5.30 14.23
N VAL A 454 14.41 5.20 12.93
CA VAL A 454 14.01 6.37 12.12
C VAL A 454 12.51 6.39 11.75
N ALA A 455 11.88 5.24 11.65
CA ALA A 455 10.49 5.07 11.23
C ALA A 455 9.89 3.79 11.86
N PRO A 456 9.65 3.76 13.17
CA PRO A 456 9.19 2.56 13.87
C PRO A 456 7.89 1.99 13.31
N GLU A 457 7.00 2.83 12.78
CA GLU A 457 5.75 2.41 12.12
C GLU A 457 6.00 1.55 10.86
N ALA A 458 7.13 1.74 10.19
CA ALA A 458 7.51 0.96 9.00
C ALA A 458 8.36 -0.28 9.32
N ALA A 459 8.96 -0.32 10.52
CA ALA A 459 9.98 -1.31 10.87
C ALA A 459 9.44 -2.76 10.96
N HIS A 460 8.14 -2.94 11.22
CA HIS A 460 7.52 -4.27 11.33
C HIS A 460 7.66 -5.09 10.04
N LEU A 461 7.69 -4.45 8.87
CA LEU A 461 7.92 -5.13 7.59
C LEU A 461 9.24 -5.92 7.57
N LEU A 462 10.28 -5.43 8.24
CA LEU A 462 11.57 -6.11 8.35
C LEU A 462 11.63 -7.01 9.59
N ILE A 463 11.11 -6.55 10.71
CA ILE A 463 11.23 -7.20 12.02
C ILE A 463 10.45 -8.52 12.07
N TRP A 464 9.20 -8.55 11.60
CA TRP A 464 8.36 -9.75 11.68
C TRP A 464 8.90 -10.93 10.85
N PRO A 465 9.27 -10.74 9.56
CA PRO A 465 9.89 -11.81 8.79
C PRO A 465 11.27 -12.23 9.34
N ALA A 466 12.06 -11.28 9.86
CA ALA A 466 13.35 -11.59 10.48
C ALA A 466 13.18 -12.44 11.74
N LEU A 467 12.19 -12.14 12.59
CA LEU A 467 11.85 -12.92 13.76
C LEU A 467 11.37 -14.33 13.36
N ALA A 468 10.52 -14.45 12.33
CA ALA A 468 10.08 -15.75 11.81
C ALA A 468 11.24 -16.59 11.28
N ALA A 469 12.17 -15.98 10.53
CA ALA A 469 13.37 -16.65 10.04
C ALA A 469 14.31 -17.06 11.17
N ALA A 470 14.50 -16.20 12.19
CA ALA A 470 15.34 -16.49 13.36
C ALA A 470 14.76 -17.62 14.22
N LEU A 471 13.44 -17.63 14.43
CA LEU A 471 12.72 -18.73 15.10
C LEU A 471 12.88 -20.03 14.31
N ALA A 472 12.72 -20.01 13.00
CA ALA A 472 12.90 -21.17 12.15
C ALA A 472 14.34 -21.69 12.20
N ALA A 473 15.35 -20.80 12.20
CA ALA A 473 16.75 -21.17 12.29
C ALA A 473 17.09 -21.82 13.63
N ALA A 474 16.64 -21.25 14.74
CA ALA A 474 16.82 -21.78 16.08
C ALA A 474 16.12 -23.15 16.24
N ALA A 475 14.88 -23.27 15.75
CA ALA A 475 14.14 -24.54 15.77
C ALA A 475 14.81 -25.61 14.90
N THR A 476 15.36 -25.24 13.73
CA THR A 476 16.11 -26.17 12.86
C THR A 476 17.32 -26.79 13.57
N VAL A 477 18.05 -25.96 14.35
CA VAL A 477 19.19 -26.50 15.17
C VAL A 477 18.70 -27.46 16.24
N LEU A 478 17.64 -27.13 16.97
CA LEU A 478 17.08 -27.95 18.04
C LEU A 478 16.53 -29.29 17.51
N ILE A 479 15.82 -29.25 16.39
CA ILE A 479 15.21 -30.43 15.77
C ILE A 479 16.28 -31.30 15.10
N GLY A 480 17.26 -30.69 14.42
CA GLY A 480 18.34 -31.39 13.74
C GLY A 480 19.20 -32.24 14.69
N ALA A 481 19.27 -31.85 15.96
CA ALA A 481 19.95 -32.64 17.00
C ALA A 481 19.17 -33.92 17.42
N ARG A 482 17.88 -34.03 17.06
CA ARG A 482 16.98 -35.08 17.58
C ARG A 482 16.29 -35.92 16.50
N LEU A 483 16.10 -35.38 15.30
CA LEU A 483 15.30 -35.98 14.23
C LEU A 483 16.12 -36.20 12.94
N LYS A 484 15.50 -36.88 11.96
CA LYS A 484 16.09 -37.10 10.64
C LYS A 484 16.35 -35.75 9.93
N ALA A 485 17.42 -35.68 9.15
CA ALA A 485 17.90 -34.45 8.50
C ALA A 485 16.83 -33.69 7.68
N TRP A 486 15.90 -34.38 7.02
CA TRP A 486 14.84 -33.74 6.25
C TRP A 486 13.81 -33.05 7.13
N ALA A 487 13.49 -33.61 8.31
CA ALA A 487 12.52 -33.02 9.24
C ALA A 487 13.06 -31.75 9.92
N ALA A 488 14.38 -31.60 10.00
CA ALA A 488 15.02 -30.42 10.57
C ALA A 488 14.66 -29.12 9.84
N TRP A 489 14.31 -29.18 8.55
CA TRP A 489 13.97 -28.01 7.74
C TRP A 489 12.47 -27.64 7.79
N ALA A 490 11.62 -28.44 8.44
CA ALA A 490 10.19 -28.15 8.56
C ALA A 490 9.88 -26.75 9.11
N PRO A 491 10.59 -26.23 10.14
CA PRO A 491 10.37 -24.85 10.60
C PRO A 491 10.60 -23.79 9.51
N ALA A 492 11.62 -23.99 8.65
CA ALA A 492 11.87 -23.09 7.54
C ALA A 492 10.76 -23.16 6.48
N VAL A 493 10.20 -24.33 6.20
CA VAL A 493 9.03 -24.48 5.32
C VAL A 493 7.85 -23.72 5.88
N VAL A 494 7.52 -23.89 7.16
CA VAL A 494 6.40 -23.20 7.82
C VAL A 494 6.59 -21.68 7.77
N ALA A 495 7.78 -21.19 8.14
CA ALA A 495 8.08 -19.76 8.10
C ALA A 495 7.98 -19.19 6.68
N THR A 496 8.48 -19.93 5.66
CA THR A 496 8.40 -19.51 4.26
C THR A 496 6.96 -19.46 3.77
N VAL A 497 6.13 -20.45 4.07
CA VAL A 497 4.73 -20.49 3.63
C VAL A 497 3.93 -19.38 4.31
N LEU A 498 4.03 -19.22 5.63
CA LEU A 498 3.23 -18.24 6.35
C LEU A 498 3.73 -16.81 6.13
N ALA A 499 4.98 -16.53 6.49
CA ALA A 499 5.51 -15.16 6.35
C ALA A 499 5.74 -14.78 4.87
N GLY A 500 6.14 -15.74 4.01
CA GLY A 500 6.27 -15.51 2.58
C GLY A 500 4.92 -15.26 1.90
N GLY A 501 3.87 -16.01 2.26
CA GLY A 501 2.51 -15.78 1.78
C GLY A 501 1.98 -14.40 2.19
N TRP A 502 2.20 -13.98 3.44
CA TRP A 502 1.88 -12.63 3.91
C TRP A 502 2.64 -11.56 3.11
N LEU A 503 3.96 -11.75 2.90
CA LEU A 503 4.80 -10.81 2.13
C LEU A 503 4.38 -10.69 0.67
N LEU A 504 3.86 -11.73 0.03
CA LEU A 504 3.39 -11.65 -1.36
C LEU A 504 2.15 -10.73 -1.47
N GLY A 505 1.17 -10.89 -0.59
CA GLY A 505 0.02 -9.99 -0.54
C GLY A 505 0.41 -8.55 -0.19
N TYR A 506 1.33 -8.41 0.76
CA TYR A 506 1.87 -7.12 1.16
C TYR A 506 2.64 -6.43 0.04
N GLY A 507 3.47 -7.17 -0.69
CA GLY A 507 4.24 -6.68 -1.84
C GLY A 507 3.35 -6.12 -2.95
N HIS A 508 2.22 -6.78 -3.23
CA HIS A 508 1.22 -6.27 -4.17
C HIS A 508 0.68 -4.90 -3.73
N GLY A 509 0.23 -4.77 -2.47
CA GLY A 509 -0.25 -3.50 -1.92
C GLY A 509 0.81 -2.39 -1.96
N VAL A 510 2.05 -2.70 -1.56
CA VAL A 510 3.18 -1.76 -1.65
C VAL A 510 3.43 -1.31 -3.08
N PHE A 511 3.39 -2.23 -4.05
CA PHE A 511 3.61 -1.86 -5.45
C PHE A 511 2.48 -0.99 -6.00
N LEU A 512 1.24 -1.30 -5.70
CA LEU A 512 0.10 -0.45 -6.08
C LEU A 512 0.21 0.96 -5.46
N GLY A 513 0.73 1.07 -4.24
CA GLY A 513 0.90 2.34 -3.54
C GLY A 513 2.04 3.20 -4.11
N VAL A 514 3.25 2.62 -4.22
CA VAL A 514 4.48 3.38 -4.52
C VAL A 514 5.28 2.86 -5.71
N GLY A 515 4.83 1.81 -6.39
CA GLY A 515 5.62 1.14 -7.45
C GLY A 515 5.90 2.01 -8.68
N MET A 516 5.11 3.06 -8.92
CA MET A 516 5.36 4.02 -10.00
C MET A 516 6.65 4.82 -9.77
N ASP A 517 6.88 5.26 -8.53
CA ASP A 517 8.00 6.11 -8.14
C ASP A 517 9.17 5.29 -7.60
N VAL A 518 8.87 4.22 -6.88
CA VAL A 518 9.86 3.37 -6.20
C VAL A 518 9.66 1.88 -6.57
N PRO A 519 9.84 1.50 -7.84
CA PRO A 519 9.63 0.11 -8.26
C PRO A 519 10.59 -0.88 -7.56
N GLY A 520 11.74 -0.39 -7.10
CA GLY A 520 12.71 -1.16 -6.30
C GLY A 520 12.22 -1.59 -4.91
N ALA A 521 11.07 -1.11 -4.44
CA ALA A 521 10.45 -1.56 -3.18
C ALA A 521 10.21 -3.08 -3.18
N LEU A 522 9.86 -3.67 -4.33
CA LEU A 522 9.75 -5.13 -4.47
C LEU A 522 11.09 -5.86 -4.25
N GLY A 523 12.22 -5.19 -4.36
CA GLY A 523 13.54 -5.75 -4.02
C GLY A 523 13.66 -6.09 -2.53
N VAL A 524 13.06 -5.27 -1.65
CA VAL A 524 12.99 -5.54 -0.21
C VAL A 524 12.11 -6.77 0.05
N ILE A 525 10.95 -6.85 -0.59
CA ILE A 525 10.04 -8.00 -0.47
C ILE A 525 10.75 -9.28 -0.97
N ALA A 526 11.44 -9.22 -2.11
CA ALA A 526 12.21 -10.33 -2.64
C ALA A 526 13.33 -10.77 -1.68
N LEU A 527 14.06 -9.83 -1.06
CA LEU A 527 15.06 -10.13 -0.04
C LEU A 527 14.45 -10.88 1.15
N LEU A 528 13.31 -10.42 1.66
CA LEU A 528 12.63 -11.03 2.81
C LEU A 528 12.14 -12.45 2.49
N ILE A 529 11.56 -12.66 1.29
CA ILE A 529 11.13 -13.99 0.84
C ILE A 529 12.36 -14.91 0.66
N VAL A 530 13.44 -14.42 0.06
CA VAL A 530 14.67 -15.19 -0.10
C VAL A 530 15.28 -15.52 1.26
N MET A 531 15.29 -14.62 2.21
CA MET A 531 15.76 -14.88 3.57
C MET A 531 14.99 -16.03 4.21
N LEU A 532 13.66 -16.07 4.09
CA LEU A 532 12.82 -17.14 4.62
C LEU A 532 13.09 -18.48 3.91
N ALA A 533 13.18 -18.47 2.58
CA ALA A 533 13.30 -19.65 1.73
C ALA A 533 14.75 -20.15 1.55
N ARG A 534 15.77 -19.36 1.93
CA ARG A 534 17.20 -19.68 1.67
C ARG A 534 17.64 -21.08 2.09
N PRO A 535 17.23 -21.61 3.27
CA PRO A 535 17.62 -22.96 3.67
C PRO A 535 17.00 -24.07 2.84
N LEU A 536 15.91 -23.78 2.11
CA LEU A 536 15.19 -24.71 1.24
C LEU A 536 15.72 -24.70 -0.20
N ALA A 537 16.60 -23.75 -0.53
CA ALA A 537 17.15 -23.61 -1.87
C ALA A 537 17.91 -24.89 -2.30
N PRO A 538 17.78 -25.30 -3.57
CA PRO A 538 18.50 -26.45 -4.08
C PRO A 538 20.01 -26.25 -4.00
N GLU A 539 20.73 -27.33 -3.78
CA GLU A 539 22.18 -27.26 -3.92
C GLU A 539 22.59 -26.97 -5.37
N PRO A 540 23.79 -26.43 -5.60
CA PRO A 540 24.15 -25.82 -6.90
C PRO A 540 24.19 -26.75 -8.12
N SER A 541 23.81 -27.99 -8.03
CA SER A 541 23.72 -28.93 -9.16
C SER A 541 22.79 -28.46 -10.31
N GLY A 542 21.85 -27.53 -10.02
CA GLY A 542 20.91 -26.95 -10.98
C GLY A 542 21.30 -25.55 -11.53
N ALA A 543 22.54 -25.12 -11.37
CA ALA A 543 22.95 -23.75 -11.72
C ALA A 543 22.65 -23.33 -13.17
N ARG A 544 22.78 -24.24 -14.14
CA ARG A 544 22.46 -23.97 -15.56
C ARG A 544 20.96 -23.73 -15.75
N THR A 545 20.11 -24.55 -15.14
CA THR A 545 18.64 -24.39 -15.21
C THR A 545 18.20 -23.08 -14.59
N LEU A 546 18.75 -22.74 -13.40
CA LEU A 546 18.46 -21.45 -12.74
C LEU A 546 18.94 -20.26 -13.56
N ALA A 547 20.10 -20.35 -14.22
CA ALA A 547 20.61 -19.32 -15.11
C ALA A 547 19.72 -19.11 -16.34
N VAL A 548 19.26 -20.20 -16.97
CA VAL A 548 18.30 -20.13 -18.08
C VAL A 548 16.97 -19.53 -17.61
N GLY A 549 16.48 -19.92 -16.44
CA GLY A 549 15.29 -19.34 -15.84
C GLY A 549 15.43 -17.83 -15.58
N ALA A 550 16.58 -17.39 -15.06
CA ALA A 550 16.87 -15.97 -14.86
C ALA A 550 16.84 -15.18 -16.16
N ALA A 551 17.48 -15.70 -17.23
CA ALA A 551 17.47 -15.08 -18.54
C ALA A 551 16.04 -15.00 -19.13
N ALA A 552 15.27 -16.09 -19.01
CA ALA A 552 13.88 -16.11 -19.46
C ALA A 552 13.01 -15.08 -18.72
N CYS A 553 13.14 -14.97 -17.40
CA CYS A 553 12.44 -13.97 -16.61
C CYS A 553 12.80 -12.54 -17.02
N LEU A 554 14.07 -12.23 -17.30
CA LEU A 554 14.47 -10.91 -17.79
C LEU A 554 13.90 -10.60 -19.16
N MET A 555 13.93 -11.56 -20.09
CA MET A 555 13.33 -11.37 -21.42
C MET A 555 11.82 -11.11 -21.32
N LEU A 556 11.11 -11.88 -20.50
CA LEU A 556 9.68 -11.68 -20.25
C LEU A 556 9.41 -10.33 -19.59
N ALA A 557 10.23 -9.92 -18.60
CA ALA A 557 10.11 -8.61 -17.95
C ALA A 557 10.24 -7.47 -18.96
N CYS A 558 11.22 -7.52 -19.84
CA CYS A 558 11.39 -6.53 -20.92
C CYS A 558 10.21 -6.55 -21.89
N GLY A 559 9.79 -7.74 -22.32
CA GLY A 559 8.67 -7.92 -23.24
C GLY A 559 7.35 -7.36 -22.68
N LEU A 560 7.02 -7.64 -21.41
CA LEU A 560 5.84 -7.12 -20.75
C LEU A 560 5.89 -5.59 -20.56
N SER A 561 7.06 -5.05 -20.23
CA SER A 561 7.23 -3.60 -20.09
C SER A 561 6.99 -2.88 -21.42
N LEU A 562 7.54 -3.42 -22.51
CA LEU A 562 7.33 -2.88 -23.86
C LEU A 562 5.87 -3.08 -24.32
N ALA A 563 5.24 -4.21 -24.01
CA ALA A 563 3.83 -4.45 -24.29
C ALA A 563 2.93 -3.45 -23.56
N GLY A 564 3.18 -3.21 -22.27
CA GLY A 564 2.48 -2.19 -21.49
C GLY A 564 2.65 -0.77 -22.06
N ARG A 565 3.82 -0.48 -22.65
CA ARG A 565 4.05 0.79 -23.34
C ARG A 565 3.30 0.89 -24.68
N ALA A 566 3.20 -0.23 -25.42
CA ALA A 566 2.51 -0.29 -26.70
C ALA A 566 0.98 -0.38 -26.57
N ALA A 567 0.48 -0.78 -25.38
CA ALA A 567 -0.95 -0.76 -25.10
C ALA A 567 -1.42 0.71 -25.13
N GLU A 568 -2.17 1.08 -26.17
CA GLU A 568 -2.69 2.44 -26.29
C GLU A 568 -3.61 2.76 -25.10
N PRO A 569 -3.46 3.93 -24.47
CA PRO A 569 -4.47 4.42 -23.55
C PRO A 569 -5.79 4.57 -24.31
N ALA A 570 -6.92 4.23 -23.67
CA ALA A 570 -8.22 4.61 -24.22
C ALA A 570 -8.16 6.12 -24.57
N PRO A 571 -8.60 6.53 -25.76
CA PRO A 571 -8.58 7.95 -26.13
C PRO A 571 -9.33 8.73 -25.04
N PRO A 572 -8.87 9.94 -24.69
CA PRO A 572 -9.64 10.80 -23.81
C PRO A 572 -11.04 10.93 -24.43
N PRO A 573 -12.12 10.97 -23.62
CA PRO A 573 -13.45 11.20 -24.16
C PRO A 573 -13.39 12.44 -25.02
N ALA A 574 -13.96 12.35 -26.23
CA ALA A 574 -14.07 13.49 -27.09
C ALA A 574 -14.70 14.62 -26.28
N ALA A 575 -14.05 15.77 -26.23
CA ALA A 575 -14.63 16.96 -25.62
C ALA A 575 -16.01 17.10 -26.26
N ILE A 576 -17.07 16.90 -25.47
CA ILE A 576 -18.44 17.08 -25.95
C ILE A 576 -18.52 18.56 -26.26
N ALA A 577 -18.46 18.90 -27.53
CA ALA A 577 -18.83 20.23 -27.98
C ALA A 577 -20.29 20.43 -27.58
N VAL A 578 -20.51 21.14 -26.51
CA VAL A 578 -21.85 21.59 -26.14
C VAL A 578 -22.31 22.52 -27.25
N PRO A 579 -23.49 22.29 -27.91
CA PRO A 579 -23.99 23.11 -28.98
C PRO A 579 -24.30 24.53 -28.54
#